data_a51da9cddb11ce15d14d3b7f0fbf259c
#
_entry.id   a51da9cddb11ce15d14d3b7f0fbf259c
#
_cell.length_a   1.000
_cell.length_b   1.000
_cell.length_c   1.000
_cell.angle_alpha   90.00
_cell.angle_beta   90.00
_cell.angle_gamma   90.00
#
_symmetry.space_group_name_H-M   'P 1'
#
loop_
_entity.id
_entity.type
_entity.pdbx_description
1 polymer ?
#
loop_
_entity_poly.entity_id
_entity_poly.type
_entity_poly.pdbx_seq_one_letter_code
_entity_poly.pdbx_strand_id
1 'polypeptide(L)'
;MISFRNDYSEGAHPQVLAALEKNNLVTTCGYSMDDFCAEARGIVRARFSCPQADVHFMVGGTIANTTVIAAALRPWEGVIAADTG
;
A
#
# COMPACT_ATOMS: atom_id res chain seq x y z
N MET A 1 12.82 14.33 -19.79
CA MET A 1 13.91 13.39 -19.39
C MET A 1 13.28 12.27 -18.59
N ILE A 2 13.57 11.01 -18.91
CA ILE A 2 13.11 9.87 -18.12
C ILE A 2 14.17 9.60 -17.03
N SER A 3 13.75 9.56 -15.77
CA SER A 3 14.61 9.28 -14.62
C SER A 3 14.34 7.88 -14.09
N PHE A 4 15.41 7.13 -13.85
CA PHE A 4 15.36 5.83 -13.18
C PHE A 4 15.95 5.88 -11.76
N ARG A 5 16.00 7.08 -11.19
CA ARG A 5 16.62 7.31 -9.88
C ARG A 5 15.81 6.74 -8.72
N ASN A 6 14.50 6.88 -8.80
CA ASN A 6 13.52 6.33 -7.85
C ASN A 6 12.12 6.43 -8.45
N ASP A 7 11.13 5.90 -7.76
CA ASP A 7 9.71 5.87 -8.17
C ASP A 7 8.82 6.84 -7.35
N TYR A 8 9.40 7.71 -6.54
CA TYR A 8 8.65 8.60 -5.65
C TYR A 8 8.94 10.10 -5.84
N SER A 9 9.78 10.48 -6.80
CA SER A 9 10.13 11.90 -7.04
C SER A 9 9.11 12.66 -7.88
N GLU A 10 8.15 11.98 -8.44
CA GLU A 10 7.09 12.55 -9.27
C GLU A 10 5.74 12.49 -8.53
N GLY A 11 4.81 13.34 -8.96
CA GLY A 11 3.45 13.35 -8.42
C GLY A 11 2.61 12.16 -8.92
N ALA A 12 1.35 12.12 -8.49
CA ALA A 12 0.43 11.06 -8.88
C ALA A 12 0.04 11.16 -10.37
N HIS A 13 -0.22 10.00 -10.97
CA HIS A 13 -0.77 9.93 -12.32
C HIS A 13 -2.07 10.76 -12.43
N PRO A 14 -2.32 11.46 -13.56
CA PRO A 14 -3.51 12.30 -13.71
C PRO A 14 -4.84 11.61 -13.39
N GLN A 15 -4.99 10.34 -13.74
CA GLN A 15 -6.20 9.56 -13.41
C GLN A 15 -6.38 9.35 -11.89
N VAL A 16 -5.30 9.25 -11.12
CA VAL A 16 -5.36 9.15 -9.66
C VAL A 16 -5.83 10.48 -9.07
N LEU A 17 -5.29 11.61 -9.56
CA LEU A 17 -5.72 12.93 -9.13
C LEU A 17 -7.20 13.18 -9.44
N ALA A 18 -7.65 12.82 -10.64
CA ALA A 18 -9.06 12.94 -11.04
C ALA A 18 -9.99 12.07 -10.15
N ALA A 19 -9.57 10.87 -9.77
CA ALA A 19 -10.32 10.02 -8.84
C ALA A 19 -10.38 10.63 -7.44
N LEU A 20 -9.30 11.21 -6.95
CA LEU A 20 -9.26 11.91 -5.66
C LEU A 20 -10.19 13.13 -5.66
N GLU A 21 -10.14 13.95 -6.71
CA GLU A 21 -11.01 15.12 -6.88
C GLU A 21 -12.50 14.71 -6.85
N LYS A 22 -12.86 13.68 -7.61
CA LYS A 22 -14.22 13.15 -7.69
C LYS A 22 -14.75 12.69 -6.32
N ASN A 23 -13.90 12.10 -5.50
CA ASN A 23 -14.29 11.47 -4.24
C ASN A 23 -13.97 12.35 -3.01
N ASN A 24 -13.41 13.55 -3.21
CA ASN A 24 -12.90 14.40 -2.14
C ASN A 24 -13.93 14.78 -1.06
N LEU A 25 -15.21 14.91 -1.44
CA LEU A 25 -16.27 15.28 -0.51
C LEU A 25 -17.13 14.08 -0.04
N VAL A 26 -16.73 12.86 -0.40
CA VAL A 26 -17.43 11.65 0.04
C VAL A 26 -17.01 11.33 1.47
N THR A 27 -17.97 11.29 2.36
CA THR A 27 -17.73 10.87 3.76
C THR A 27 -17.60 9.35 3.83
N THR A 28 -16.49 8.89 4.40
CA THR A 28 -16.21 7.47 4.58
C THR A 28 -15.85 7.16 6.03
N CYS A 29 -16.03 5.92 6.45
CA CYS A 29 -15.51 5.47 7.74
C CYS A 29 -13.99 5.23 7.64
N GLY A 30 -13.30 5.35 8.75
CA GLY A 30 -11.86 5.14 8.83
C GLY A 30 -11.45 3.67 8.96
N TYR A 31 -10.14 3.47 9.18
CA TYR A 31 -9.55 2.16 9.47
C TYR A 31 -9.76 1.10 8.39
N SER A 32 -9.77 1.52 7.12
CA SER A 32 -9.98 0.64 5.94
C SER A 32 -11.32 -0.13 5.97
N MET A 33 -12.31 0.37 6.68
CA MET A 33 -13.64 -0.22 6.74
C MET A 33 -14.61 0.36 5.73
N ASP A 34 -14.16 1.28 4.90
CA ASP A 34 -14.94 1.95 3.85
C ASP A 34 -15.07 1.10 2.57
N ASP A 35 -16.03 1.47 1.74
CA ASP A 35 -16.32 0.77 0.49
C ASP A 35 -15.21 0.88 -0.54
N PHE A 36 -14.45 1.97 -0.59
CA PHE A 36 -13.30 2.11 -1.48
C PHE A 36 -12.21 1.10 -1.14
N CYS A 37 -11.91 0.92 0.13
CA CYS A 37 -10.97 -0.11 0.58
C CYS A 37 -11.48 -1.51 0.32
N ALA A 38 -12.79 -1.76 0.47
CA ALA A 38 -13.39 -3.06 0.17
C ALA A 38 -13.27 -3.41 -1.32
N GLU A 39 -13.58 -2.47 -2.20
CA GLU A 39 -13.42 -2.61 -3.65
C GLU A 39 -11.95 -2.82 -4.03
N ALA A 40 -11.05 -2.00 -3.50
CA ALA A 40 -9.62 -2.11 -3.77
C ALA A 40 -9.04 -3.48 -3.34
N ARG A 41 -9.45 -4.01 -2.19
CA ARG A 41 -9.09 -5.38 -1.76
C ARG A 41 -9.55 -6.43 -2.76
N GLY A 42 -10.77 -6.30 -3.29
CA GLY A 42 -11.30 -7.19 -4.33
C GLY A 42 -10.46 -7.16 -5.61
N ILE A 43 -10.11 -5.96 -6.06
CA ILE A 43 -9.25 -5.76 -7.25
C ILE A 43 -7.87 -6.40 -7.06
N VAL A 44 -7.24 -6.17 -5.90
CA VAL A 44 -5.92 -6.75 -5.58
C VAL A 44 -5.99 -8.28 -5.58
N ARG A 45 -6.96 -8.87 -4.89
CA ARG A 45 -7.14 -10.33 -4.87
C ARG A 45 -7.31 -10.92 -6.26
N ALA A 46 -8.14 -10.30 -7.09
CA ALA A 46 -8.37 -10.73 -8.47
C ALA A 46 -7.09 -10.60 -9.31
N ARG A 47 -6.37 -9.48 -9.18
CA ARG A 47 -5.15 -9.22 -9.96
C ARG A 47 -4.04 -10.22 -9.68
N PHE A 48 -3.92 -10.68 -8.44
CA PHE A 48 -2.90 -11.65 -8.02
C PHE A 48 -3.41 -13.09 -7.96
N SER A 49 -4.64 -13.35 -8.37
CA SER A 49 -5.27 -14.69 -8.32
C SER A 49 -5.22 -15.33 -6.93
N CYS A 50 -5.37 -14.52 -5.90
CA CYS A 50 -5.32 -14.93 -4.50
C CYS A 50 -6.63 -14.56 -3.77
N PRO A 51 -7.76 -15.26 -4.04
CA PRO A 51 -9.06 -14.90 -3.50
C PRO A 51 -9.15 -14.99 -1.97
N GLN A 52 -8.29 -15.78 -1.34
CA GLN A 52 -8.27 -15.99 0.11
C GLN A 52 -7.26 -15.11 0.84
N ALA A 53 -6.52 -14.24 0.11
CA ALA A 53 -5.52 -13.39 0.74
C ALA A 53 -6.16 -12.29 1.58
N ASP A 54 -5.59 -12.03 2.74
CA ASP A 54 -5.86 -10.81 3.50
C ASP A 54 -5.04 -9.67 2.90
N VAL A 55 -5.73 -8.58 2.58
CA VAL A 55 -5.11 -7.38 1.98
C VAL A 55 -5.21 -6.23 2.96
N HIS A 56 -4.06 -5.70 3.33
CA HIS A 56 -3.92 -4.58 4.26
C HIS A 56 -3.29 -3.38 3.55
N PHE A 57 -3.92 -2.20 3.67
CA PHE A 57 -3.39 -0.95 3.14
C PHE A 57 -2.64 -0.21 4.24
N MET A 58 -1.43 0.23 3.93
CA MET A 58 -0.53 0.95 4.82
C MET A 58 -0.15 2.30 4.20
N VAL A 59 0.25 3.26 5.02
CA VAL A 59 0.57 4.62 4.55
C VAL A 59 1.85 4.72 3.73
N GLY A 60 2.67 3.68 3.72
CA GLY A 60 3.91 3.64 2.93
C GLY A 60 4.69 2.35 3.12
N GLY A 61 5.69 2.15 2.26
CA GLY A 61 6.51 0.93 2.26
C GLY A 61 7.27 0.69 3.55
N THR A 62 7.78 1.73 4.19
CA THR A 62 8.50 1.62 5.47
C THR A 62 7.61 1.03 6.57
N ILE A 63 6.38 1.51 6.69
CA ILE A 63 5.41 0.97 7.67
C ILE A 63 5.02 -0.47 7.31
N ALA A 64 4.83 -0.77 6.02
CA ALA A 64 4.56 -2.13 5.57
C ALA A 64 5.70 -3.08 5.96
N ASN A 65 6.94 -2.72 5.67
CA ASN A 65 8.13 -3.51 5.98
C ASN A 65 8.27 -3.73 7.50
N THR A 66 8.19 -2.68 8.29
CA THR A 66 8.32 -2.80 9.75
C THR A 66 7.20 -3.61 10.37
N THR A 67 5.98 -3.50 9.86
CA THR A 67 4.84 -4.31 10.32
C THR A 67 5.04 -5.80 10.01
N VAL A 68 5.46 -6.13 8.79
CA VAL A 68 5.73 -7.52 8.39
C VAL A 68 6.87 -8.12 9.21
N ILE A 69 7.96 -7.39 9.38
CA ILE A 69 9.11 -7.82 10.18
C ILE A 69 8.69 -8.07 11.63
N ALA A 70 7.97 -7.12 12.23
CA ALA A 70 7.50 -7.25 13.61
C ALA A 70 6.52 -8.43 13.82
N ALA A 71 5.70 -8.72 12.81
CA ALA A 71 4.75 -9.84 12.85
C ALA A 71 5.41 -11.20 12.62
N ALA A 72 6.46 -11.25 11.77
CA ALA A 72 7.10 -12.49 11.35
C ALA A 72 8.21 -12.97 12.30
N LEU A 73 8.91 -12.03 12.96
CA LEU A 73 10.08 -12.33 13.77
C LEU A 73 9.78 -12.31 15.27
N ARG A 74 10.51 -13.16 16.00
CA ARG A 74 10.55 -13.13 17.46
C ARG A 74 11.46 -12.01 17.96
N PRO A 75 11.34 -11.56 19.24
CA PRO A 75 12.13 -10.43 19.77
C PRO A 75 13.65 -10.58 19.68
N TRP A 76 14.15 -11.80 19.55
CA TRP A 76 15.58 -12.13 19.45
C TRP A 76 16.04 -12.48 18.04
N GLU A 77 15.17 -12.37 17.05
CA GLU A 77 15.48 -12.60 15.64
C GLU A 77 15.69 -11.27 14.93
N GLY A 78 16.48 -11.30 13.86
CA GLY A 78 16.79 -10.12 13.06
C GLY A 78 16.69 -10.41 11.57
N VAL A 79 16.64 -9.35 10.79
CA VAL A 79 16.67 -9.40 9.33
C VAL A 79 18.07 -9.02 8.86
N ILE A 80 18.61 -9.80 7.92
CA ILE A 80 19.83 -9.44 7.20
C ILE A 80 19.40 -8.69 5.94
N ALA A 81 19.85 -7.46 5.81
CA ALA A 81 19.58 -6.61 4.66
C ALA A 81 20.90 -6.13 4.03
N ALA A 82 20.83 -5.63 2.80
CA ALA A 82 21.93 -4.92 2.19
C ALA A 82 22.20 -3.62 2.94
N ASP A 83 23.45 -3.13 2.86
CA ASP A 83 23.89 -1.87 3.48
C ASP A 83 23.09 -0.66 2.98
N THR A 84 22.54 -0.77 1.79
CA THR A 84 21.69 0.24 1.13
C THR A 84 20.19 0.05 1.38
N GLY A 85 19.79 -0.96 2.12
CA GLY A 85 18.37 -1.33 2.35
C GLY A 85 17.71 -0.67 3.54
#